data_94e325404bde67e263889d5ddb50ec4e
#
_entry.id   94e325404bde67e263889d5ddb50ec4e
#
_cell.length_a   1.000
_cell.length_b   1.000
_cell.length_c   1.000
_cell.angle_alpha   90.00
_cell.angle_beta   90.00
_cell.angle_gamma   90.00
#
_symmetry.space_group_name_H-M   'P 1'
#
loop_
_entity.id
_entity.type
_entity.pdbx_description
1 polymer ?
#
loop_
_entity_poly.entity_id
_entity_poly.type
_entity_poly.pdbx_seq_one_letter_code
_entity_poly.pdbx_strand_id
1 'polypeptide(L)'
;MKKALIKDTFREIKKSFGRFISIFGIVLVGVAFFTGVKSSARYMKYSADTYFDNNNLFDLKMYSNVGFDDADIEKLGKTEGIDRIEGVTSIDVITNVHDNDETVQIFSYDFSSDDNLNKITLTEGRFPENPGECVIRDYGIAREPIELGTELAIKDDNLKSTSYKVVGKVSTPYYLSYQYDTTTVGSGKISDVLFISEDEFTGD
;
A
#
# COMPACT_ATOMS: atom_id res chain seq x y z
N MET A 1 -12.42 40.03 48.86
CA MET A 1 -13.56 39.75 47.98
C MET A 1 -13.39 38.50 47.12
N LYS A 2 -12.26 38.25 46.40
CA LYS A 2 -12.08 37.08 45.53
C LYS A 2 -12.23 35.71 46.22
N LYS A 3 -11.72 35.54 47.47
CA LYS A 3 -11.82 34.27 48.21
C LYS A 3 -13.24 33.90 48.63
N ALA A 4 -14.10 34.89 48.90
CA ALA A 4 -15.49 34.66 49.29
C ALA A 4 -16.31 34.18 48.07
N LEU A 5 -16.11 34.79 46.91
CA LEU A 5 -16.76 34.38 45.65
C LEU A 5 -16.42 32.95 45.26
N ILE A 6 -15.13 32.55 45.34
CA ILE A 6 -14.70 31.19 45.05
C ILE A 6 -15.36 30.17 45.97
N LYS A 7 -15.41 30.47 47.26
CA LYS A 7 -16.04 29.60 48.28
C LYS A 7 -17.54 29.45 48.05
N ASP A 8 -18.19 30.51 47.60
CA ASP A 8 -19.64 30.53 47.34
C ASP A 8 -19.94 29.73 46.06
N THR A 9 -19.13 29.89 44.99
CA THR A 9 -19.22 29.08 43.77
C THR A 9 -19.06 27.59 44.06
N PHE A 10 -18.10 27.19 44.87
CA PHE A 10 -17.93 25.78 45.25
C PHE A 10 -19.12 25.24 46.05
N ARG A 11 -19.75 26.07 46.89
CA ARG A 11 -20.92 25.67 47.65
C ARG A 11 -22.15 25.48 46.74
N GLU A 12 -22.34 26.33 45.73
CA GLU A 12 -23.40 26.24 44.74
C GLU A 12 -23.23 24.98 43.86
N ILE A 13 -21.98 24.72 43.39
CA ILE A 13 -21.66 23.50 42.63
C ILE A 13 -22.01 22.24 43.44
N LYS A 14 -21.66 22.23 44.72
CA LYS A 14 -21.93 21.08 45.60
C LYS A 14 -23.43 20.87 45.86
N LYS A 15 -24.22 21.95 45.86
CA LYS A 15 -25.66 21.94 46.08
C LYS A 15 -26.43 21.45 44.84
N SER A 16 -25.91 21.72 43.64
CA SER A 16 -26.50 21.31 42.36
C SER A 16 -25.53 20.46 41.50
N PHE A 17 -24.84 19.52 42.16
CA PHE A 17 -23.78 18.73 41.55
C PHE A 17 -24.23 17.95 40.30
N GLY A 18 -25.45 17.36 40.29
CA GLY A 18 -25.98 16.67 39.16
C GLY A 18 -26.13 17.55 37.89
N ARG A 19 -26.62 18.78 38.07
CA ARG A 19 -26.74 19.76 36.98
C ARG A 19 -25.37 20.21 36.48
N PHE A 20 -24.45 20.46 37.39
CA PHE A 20 -23.08 20.83 37.04
C PHE A 20 -22.39 19.74 36.22
N ILE A 21 -22.45 18.49 36.66
CA ILE A 21 -21.85 17.34 35.96
C ILE A 21 -22.45 17.13 34.55
N SER A 22 -23.77 17.35 34.41
CA SER A 22 -24.44 17.24 33.10
C SER A 22 -23.93 18.29 32.11
N ILE A 23 -23.86 19.56 32.54
CA ILE A 23 -23.35 20.65 31.68
C ILE A 23 -21.87 20.46 31.38
N PHE A 24 -21.08 20.12 32.39
CA PHE A 24 -19.66 19.81 32.22
C PHE A 24 -19.43 18.66 31.25
N GLY A 25 -20.20 17.55 31.35
CA GLY A 25 -20.12 16.41 30.47
C GLY A 25 -20.42 16.78 29.02
N ILE A 26 -21.46 17.58 28.77
CA ILE A 26 -21.77 18.00 27.39
C ILE A 26 -20.63 18.83 26.78
N VAL A 27 -20.11 19.80 27.56
CA VAL A 27 -18.98 20.65 27.11
C VAL A 27 -17.74 19.80 26.90
N LEU A 28 -17.43 18.88 27.82
CA LEU A 28 -16.29 17.95 27.71
C LEU A 28 -16.35 17.12 26.44
N VAL A 29 -17.51 16.48 26.16
CA VAL A 29 -17.71 15.67 24.95
C VAL A 29 -17.55 16.53 23.69
N GLY A 30 -18.15 17.74 23.68
CA GLY A 30 -18.02 18.65 22.53
C GLY A 30 -16.58 19.06 22.25
N VAL A 31 -15.83 19.44 23.28
CA VAL A 31 -14.41 19.81 23.13
C VAL A 31 -13.55 18.60 22.73
N ALA A 32 -13.77 17.45 23.37
CA ALA A 32 -13.02 16.22 23.06
C ALA A 32 -13.27 15.77 21.62
N PHE A 33 -14.52 15.77 21.18
CA PHE A 33 -14.88 15.43 19.79
C PHE A 33 -14.24 16.40 18.79
N PHE A 34 -14.40 17.70 19.00
CA PHE A 34 -13.84 18.71 18.10
C PHE A 34 -12.30 18.59 18.00
N THR A 35 -11.63 18.45 19.16
CA THR A 35 -10.17 18.32 19.22
C THR A 35 -9.73 16.99 18.55
N GLY A 36 -10.44 15.91 18.82
CA GLY A 36 -10.17 14.60 18.22
C GLY A 36 -10.24 14.64 16.71
N VAL A 37 -11.33 15.15 16.14
CA VAL A 37 -11.51 15.27 14.68
C VAL A 37 -10.44 16.16 14.06
N LYS A 38 -10.15 17.32 14.67
CA LYS A 38 -9.13 18.25 14.16
C LYS A 38 -7.71 17.67 14.19
N SER A 39 -7.39 16.87 15.21
CA SER A 39 -6.09 16.22 15.36
C SER A 39 -5.96 15.04 14.40
N SER A 40 -7.04 14.29 14.14
CA SER A 40 -7.05 13.10 13.29
C SER A 40 -6.50 13.37 11.88
N ALA A 41 -6.96 14.45 11.24
CA ALA A 41 -6.51 14.80 9.88
C ALA A 41 -4.99 15.06 9.82
N ARG A 42 -4.42 15.69 10.85
CA ARG A 42 -2.98 15.94 10.92
C ARG A 42 -2.18 14.65 11.12
N TYR A 43 -2.66 13.77 12.00
CA TYR A 43 -1.98 12.51 12.26
C TYR A 43 -2.08 11.55 11.06
N MET A 44 -3.21 11.53 10.37
CA MET A 44 -3.36 10.75 9.13
C MET A 44 -2.37 11.21 8.06
N LYS A 45 -2.24 12.52 7.84
CA LYS A 45 -1.27 13.06 6.89
C LYS A 45 0.16 12.68 7.29
N TYR A 46 0.55 12.90 8.54
CA TYR A 46 1.88 12.55 9.04
C TYR A 46 2.18 11.06 8.90
N SER A 47 1.21 10.19 9.22
CA SER A 47 1.37 8.75 9.07
C SER A 47 1.52 8.34 7.60
N ALA A 48 0.76 8.97 6.70
CA ALA A 48 0.87 8.71 5.26
C ALA A 48 2.24 9.18 4.72
N ASP A 49 2.65 10.40 5.03
CA ASP A 49 3.96 10.93 4.62
C ASP A 49 5.09 10.01 5.12
N THR A 50 5.05 9.62 6.41
CA THR A 50 6.06 8.71 6.98
C THR A 50 6.05 7.33 6.30
N TYR A 51 4.87 6.81 5.96
CA TYR A 51 4.75 5.54 5.26
C TYR A 51 5.34 5.62 3.84
N PHE A 52 5.09 6.70 3.13
CA PHE A 52 5.60 6.91 1.76
C PHE A 52 7.12 7.07 1.76
N ASP A 53 7.65 7.88 2.67
CA ASP A 53 9.09 8.09 2.81
C ASP A 53 9.81 6.78 3.16
N ASN A 54 9.28 6.01 4.11
CA ASN A 54 9.87 4.75 4.55
C ASN A 54 9.86 3.65 3.48
N ASN A 55 8.94 3.73 2.52
CA ASN A 55 8.81 2.76 1.43
C ASN A 55 9.28 3.31 0.09
N ASN A 56 9.99 4.45 0.07
CA ASN A 56 10.53 5.05 -1.15
C ASN A 56 9.47 5.17 -2.27
N LEU A 57 8.26 5.70 -1.95
CA LEU A 57 7.22 5.86 -2.95
C LEU A 57 7.71 6.77 -4.08
N PHE A 58 7.52 6.35 -5.32
CA PHE A 58 7.87 7.16 -6.48
C PHE A 58 7.04 8.45 -6.57
N ASP A 59 7.64 9.53 -7.06
CA ASP A 59 6.93 10.79 -7.36
C ASP A 59 6.30 10.76 -8.77
N LEU A 60 6.95 10.05 -9.70
CA LEU A 60 6.54 9.99 -11.09
C LEU A 60 6.71 8.59 -11.67
N LYS A 61 5.69 8.10 -12.35
CA LYS A 61 5.71 6.87 -13.13
C LYS A 61 5.60 7.19 -14.62
N MET A 62 6.54 6.69 -15.40
CA MET A 62 6.57 6.83 -16.84
C MET A 62 6.29 5.49 -17.51
N TYR A 63 5.53 5.49 -18.58
CA TYR A 63 5.24 4.32 -19.39
C TYR A 63 5.76 4.51 -20.80
N SER A 64 6.31 3.46 -21.38
CA SER A 64 6.67 3.38 -22.78
C SER A 64 5.99 2.16 -23.42
N ASN A 65 5.37 2.36 -24.58
CA ASN A 65 4.76 1.28 -25.35
C ASN A 65 5.80 0.38 -26.06
N VAL A 66 7.04 0.86 -26.16
CA VAL A 66 8.16 0.16 -26.79
C VAL A 66 9.21 -0.28 -25.76
N GLY A 67 8.92 -0.06 -24.46
CA GLY A 67 9.87 -0.29 -23.38
C GLY A 67 10.86 0.86 -23.21
N PHE A 68 11.72 0.71 -22.22
CA PHE A 68 12.93 1.52 -21.97
C PHE A 68 14.09 0.54 -21.91
N ASP A 69 15.18 0.85 -22.58
CA ASP A 69 16.42 0.12 -22.42
C ASP A 69 17.30 0.71 -21.30
N ASP A 70 18.36 0.01 -20.92
CA ASP A 70 19.28 0.45 -19.86
C ASP A 70 19.92 1.80 -20.18
N ALA A 71 20.15 2.09 -21.47
CA ALA A 71 20.72 3.38 -21.90
C ALA A 71 19.73 4.53 -21.72
N ASP A 72 18.43 4.26 -21.93
CA ASP A 72 17.37 5.24 -21.67
C ASP A 72 17.25 5.52 -20.18
N ILE A 73 17.26 4.49 -19.35
CA ILE A 73 17.20 4.62 -17.88
C ILE A 73 18.42 5.40 -17.37
N GLU A 74 19.63 5.07 -17.83
CA GLU A 74 20.84 5.80 -17.47
C GLU A 74 20.79 7.28 -17.89
N LYS A 75 20.28 7.56 -19.08
CA LYS A 75 20.14 8.91 -19.59
C LYS A 75 19.10 9.73 -18.82
N LEU A 76 17.95 9.12 -18.50
CA LEU A 76 16.92 9.73 -17.68
C LEU A 76 17.44 10.04 -16.28
N GLY A 77 18.18 9.13 -15.66
CA GLY A 77 18.78 9.31 -14.33
C GLY A 77 19.81 10.43 -14.24
N LYS A 78 20.39 10.85 -15.40
CA LYS A 78 21.30 12.02 -15.47
C LYS A 78 20.58 13.34 -15.64
N THR A 79 19.25 13.34 -15.73
CA THR A 79 18.46 14.56 -15.91
C THR A 79 18.41 15.36 -14.61
N GLU A 80 18.61 16.66 -14.69
CA GLU A 80 18.54 17.54 -13.53
C GLU A 80 17.16 17.47 -12.85
N GLY A 81 17.15 17.26 -11.55
CA GLY A 81 15.92 17.14 -10.74
C GLY A 81 15.44 15.70 -10.56
N ILE A 82 16.10 14.70 -11.15
CA ILE A 82 15.86 13.29 -10.86
C ILE A 82 16.91 12.83 -9.86
N ASP A 83 16.45 12.44 -8.67
CA ASP A 83 17.31 11.91 -7.62
C ASP A 83 17.57 10.42 -7.82
N ARG A 84 16.52 9.69 -8.23
CA ARG A 84 16.56 8.24 -8.40
C ARG A 84 15.59 7.78 -9.49
N ILE A 85 15.99 6.76 -10.22
CA ILE A 85 15.18 6.10 -11.25
C ILE A 85 15.33 4.58 -11.13
N GLU A 86 14.26 3.87 -11.36
CA GLU A 86 14.23 2.42 -11.38
C GLU A 86 13.38 1.94 -12.58
N GLY A 87 13.92 0.99 -13.33
CA GLY A 87 13.19 0.31 -14.40
C GLY A 87 12.39 -0.84 -13.82
N VAL A 88 11.11 -0.90 -14.14
CA VAL A 88 10.23 -1.98 -13.69
C VAL A 88 9.46 -2.52 -14.90
N THR A 89 9.55 -3.82 -15.13
CA THR A 89 8.72 -4.50 -16.13
C THR A 89 7.40 -4.90 -15.49
N SER A 90 6.29 -4.65 -16.21
CA SER A 90 4.97 -5.10 -15.75
C SER A 90 4.17 -5.66 -16.90
N ILE A 91 3.46 -6.74 -16.63
CA ILE A 91 2.56 -7.40 -17.58
C ILE A 91 1.22 -7.70 -16.90
N ASP A 92 0.15 -7.68 -17.69
CA ASP A 92 -1.18 -8.05 -17.25
C ASP A 92 -1.53 -9.40 -17.85
N VAL A 93 -1.85 -10.38 -17.01
CA VAL A 93 -2.14 -11.77 -17.45
C VAL A 93 -3.44 -12.26 -16.84
N ILE A 94 -4.06 -13.26 -17.51
CA ILE A 94 -5.22 -13.97 -16.96
C ILE A 94 -4.72 -15.23 -16.26
N THR A 95 -5.17 -15.44 -15.03
CA THR A 95 -4.92 -16.67 -14.28
C THR A 95 -6.18 -17.09 -13.54
N ASN A 96 -6.28 -18.36 -13.17
CA ASN A 96 -7.39 -18.86 -12.37
C ASN A 96 -7.13 -18.63 -10.88
N VAL A 97 -8.03 -17.91 -10.24
CA VAL A 97 -8.03 -17.64 -8.80
C VAL A 97 -9.40 -18.05 -8.26
N HIS A 98 -9.46 -18.94 -7.28
CA HIS A 98 -10.73 -19.42 -6.68
C HIS A 98 -11.77 -19.85 -7.72
N ASP A 99 -11.35 -20.66 -8.70
CA ASP A 99 -12.17 -21.13 -9.82
C ASP A 99 -12.75 -20.03 -10.73
N ASN A 100 -12.23 -18.82 -10.66
CA ASN A 100 -12.55 -17.71 -11.54
C ASN A 100 -11.33 -17.26 -12.35
N ASP A 101 -11.56 -16.92 -13.60
CA ASP A 101 -10.53 -16.29 -14.42
C ASP A 101 -10.42 -14.81 -14.04
N GLU A 102 -9.30 -14.45 -13.48
CA GLU A 102 -9.01 -13.09 -13.02
C GLU A 102 -7.80 -12.52 -13.75
N THR A 103 -7.82 -11.21 -13.97
CA THR A 103 -6.67 -10.51 -14.51
C THR A 103 -5.78 -10.04 -13.38
N VAL A 104 -4.54 -10.50 -13.36
CA VAL A 104 -3.52 -10.10 -12.39
C VAL A 104 -2.42 -9.30 -13.07
N GLN A 105 -1.89 -8.31 -12.38
CA GLN A 105 -0.74 -7.55 -12.81
C GLN A 105 0.51 -8.09 -12.13
N ILE A 106 1.53 -8.40 -12.92
CA ILE A 106 2.81 -8.91 -12.44
C ILE A 106 3.86 -7.83 -12.61
N PHE A 107 4.60 -7.56 -11.55
CA PHE A 107 5.73 -6.64 -11.54
C PHE A 107 7.05 -7.39 -11.36
N SER A 108 8.07 -6.97 -12.08
CA SER A 108 9.45 -7.34 -11.74
C SER A 108 9.87 -6.66 -10.45
N TYR A 109 10.63 -7.36 -9.61
CA TYR A 109 11.14 -6.83 -8.36
C TYR A 109 12.51 -7.43 -8.02
N ASP A 110 13.46 -6.58 -7.65
CA ASP A 110 14.75 -7.04 -7.14
C ASP A 110 14.65 -7.36 -5.64
N PHE A 111 14.48 -8.63 -5.31
CA PHE A 111 14.41 -9.11 -3.93
C PHE A 111 15.75 -9.10 -3.19
N SER A 112 16.86 -8.84 -3.90
CA SER A 112 18.21 -8.78 -3.30
C SER A 112 18.56 -7.38 -2.80
N SER A 113 17.85 -6.35 -3.28
CA SER A 113 18.07 -4.96 -2.93
C SER A 113 17.18 -4.51 -1.76
N ASP A 114 17.77 -3.80 -0.81
CA ASP A 114 17.04 -3.12 0.26
C ASP A 114 16.64 -1.68 -0.10
N ASP A 115 17.11 -1.19 -1.25
CA ASP A 115 16.97 0.20 -1.68
C ASP A 115 16.06 0.38 -2.91
N ASN A 116 15.08 -0.49 -3.09
CA ASN A 116 14.11 -0.38 -4.17
C ASN A 116 13.21 0.84 -4.00
N LEU A 117 12.80 1.44 -5.12
CA LEU A 117 11.61 2.29 -5.14
C LEU A 117 10.36 1.43 -4.88
N ASN A 118 9.36 2.04 -4.26
CA ASN A 118 8.12 1.33 -3.90
C ASN A 118 8.36 0.05 -3.11
N LYS A 119 9.23 0.14 -2.11
CA LYS A 119 9.64 -1.00 -1.28
C LYS A 119 8.44 -1.77 -0.75
N ILE A 120 8.38 -3.06 -1.07
CA ILE A 120 7.37 -3.97 -0.53
C ILE A 120 7.78 -4.46 0.85
N THR A 121 6.80 -4.65 1.73
CA THR A 121 7.02 -5.16 3.08
C THR A 121 6.32 -6.49 3.26
N LEU A 122 7.05 -7.52 3.66
CA LEU A 122 6.50 -8.86 3.91
C LEU A 122 5.52 -8.81 5.10
N THR A 123 4.30 -9.29 4.90
CA THR A 123 3.29 -9.43 5.95
C THR A 123 3.12 -10.87 6.41
N GLU A 124 3.31 -11.84 5.51
CA GLU A 124 3.19 -13.26 5.79
C GLU A 124 4.12 -14.07 4.86
N GLY A 125 4.65 -15.20 5.34
CA GLY A 125 5.49 -16.08 4.54
C GLY A 125 6.93 -15.60 4.38
N ARG A 126 7.49 -15.69 3.17
CA ARG A 126 8.85 -15.26 2.81
C ARG A 126 8.90 -14.63 1.41
N PHE A 127 10.01 -14.01 1.08
CA PHE A 127 10.29 -13.60 -0.29
C PHE A 127 10.65 -14.78 -1.20
N PRO A 128 10.49 -14.67 -2.54
CA PRO A 128 10.94 -15.64 -3.50
C PRO A 128 12.44 -15.89 -3.39
N GLU A 129 12.83 -17.17 -3.44
CA GLU A 129 14.22 -17.63 -3.42
C GLU A 129 14.54 -18.50 -4.65
N ASN A 130 13.50 -19.00 -5.32
CA ASN A 130 13.64 -19.91 -6.46
C ASN A 130 12.80 -19.42 -7.65
N PRO A 131 13.18 -19.78 -8.88
CA PRO A 131 12.34 -19.57 -10.04
C PRO A 131 10.94 -20.15 -9.85
N GLY A 132 9.93 -19.48 -10.41
CA GLY A 132 8.53 -19.90 -10.28
C GLY A 132 7.92 -19.63 -8.90
N GLU A 133 8.54 -18.81 -8.06
CA GLU A 133 7.96 -18.31 -6.81
C GLU A 133 7.52 -16.84 -6.97
N CYS A 134 6.44 -16.49 -6.28
CA CYS A 134 5.94 -15.11 -6.26
C CYS A 134 5.47 -14.70 -4.87
N VAL A 135 5.38 -13.39 -4.66
CA VAL A 135 4.62 -12.82 -3.54
C VAL A 135 3.42 -12.05 -4.09
N ILE A 136 2.35 -12.06 -3.34
CA ILE A 136 1.09 -11.41 -3.70
C ILE A 136 0.77 -10.29 -2.70
N ARG A 137 0.04 -9.28 -3.17
CA ARG A 137 -0.41 -8.21 -2.29
C ARG A 137 -1.37 -8.75 -1.24
N ASP A 138 -1.15 -8.35 0.02
CA ASP A 138 -2.04 -8.63 1.13
C ASP A 138 -3.22 -7.63 1.15
N TYR A 139 -4.43 -8.14 1.12
CA TYR A 139 -5.68 -7.37 1.20
C TYR A 139 -6.27 -7.32 2.61
N GLY A 140 -5.64 -8.00 3.56
CA GLY A 140 -6.20 -8.17 4.89
C GLY A 140 -7.60 -8.78 4.83
N ILE A 141 -8.59 -8.08 5.40
CA ILE A 141 -9.98 -8.56 5.47
C ILE A 141 -10.84 -8.11 4.26
N ALA A 142 -10.28 -7.38 3.31
CA ALA A 142 -11.07 -6.74 2.26
C ALA A 142 -11.46 -7.71 1.13
N ARG A 143 -10.77 -8.83 1.00
CA ARG A 143 -11.00 -9.86 -0.01
C ARG A 143 -10.63 -11.23 0.52
N GLU A 144 -11.20 -12.29 -0.08
CA GLU A 144 -10.79 -13.66 0.18
C GLU A 144 -9.31 -13.83 -0.14
N PRO A 145 -8.47 -14.23 0.83
CA PRO A 145 -7.04 -14.30 0.65
C PRO A 145 -6.65 -15.48 -0.23
N ILE A 146 -5.68 -15.29 -1.11
CA ILE A 146 -4.97 -16.39 -1.75
C ILE A 146 -4.02 -16.98 -0.71
N GLU A 147 -4.15 -18.29 -0.47
CA GLU A 147 -3.36 -18.98 0.56
C GLU A 147 -1.91 -19.18 0.12
N LEU A 148 -1.01 -19.19 1.09
CA LEU A 148 0.40 -19.55 0.84
C LEU A 148 0.47 -20.99 0.30
N GLY A 149 1.29 -21.18 -0.74
CA GLY A 149 1.45 -22.44 -1.41
C GLY A 149 0.51 -22.66 -2.60
N THR A 150 -0.44 -21.74 -2.85
CA THR A 150 -1.28 -21.77 -4.06
C THR A 150 -0.40 -21.64 -5.29
N GLU A 151 -0.66 -22.46 -6.31
CA GLU A 151 -0.01 -22.38 -7.63
C GLU A 151 -0.93 -21.65 -8.61
N LEU A 152 -0.41 -20.58 -9.19
CA LEU A 152 -1.07 -19.78 -10.20
C LEU A 152 -0.53 -20.17 -11.56
N ALA A 153 -1.36 -20.75 -12.43
CA ALA A 153 -0.97 -21.09 -13.80
C ALA A 153 -0.99 -19.80 -14.64
N ILE A 154 0.18 -19.34 -15.03
CA ILE A 154 0.38 -18.12 -15.81
C ILE A 154 1.17 -18.49 -17.06
N LYS A 155 0.56 -18.22 -18.23
CA LYS A 155 1.18 -18.49 -19.53
C LYS A 155 1.33 -17.18 -20.29
N ASP A 156 2.54 -16.72 -20.38
CA ASP A 156 2.90 -15.53 -21.14
C ASP A 156 4.30 -15.72 -21.73
N ASP A 157 4.51 -15.28 -22.97
CA ASP A 157 5.78 -15.45 -23.69
C ASP A 157 6.90 -14.58 -23.08
N ASN A 158 6.54 -13.56 -22.32
CA ASN A 158 7.48 -12.69 -21.61
C ASN A 158 7.95 -13.27 -20.28
N LEU A 159 7.49 -14.45 -19.88
CA LEU A 159 7.85 -15.11 -18.64
C LEU A 159 8.57 -16.43 -18.89
N LYS A 160 9.59 -16.72 -18.06
CA LYS A 160 10.34 -17.98 -18.13
C LYS A 160 9.57 -19.15 -17.53
N SER A 161 8.81 -18.91 -16.47
CA SER A 161 8.00 -19.94 -15.79
C SER A 161 6.54 -19.87 -16.25
N THR A 162 5.87 -21.02 -16.29
CA THR A 162 4.44 -21.13 -16.66
C THR A 162 3.52 -21.32 -15.48
N SER A 163 4.06 -21.39 -14.27
CA SER A 163 3.33 -21.50 -13.01
C SER A 163 4.14 -20.79 -11.92
N TYR A 164 3.44 -20.08 -11.03
CA TYR A 164 4.04 -19.36 -9.92
C TYR A 164 3.40 -19.78 -8.63
N LYS A 165 4.25 -20.19 -7.67
CA LYS A 165 3.82 -20.53 -6.32
C LYS A 165 3.86 -19.33 -5.42
N VAL A 166 2.75 -19.03 -4.76
CA VAL A 166 2.65 -17.96 -3.77
C VAL A 166 3.40 -18.36 -2.50
N VAL A 167 4.53 -17.72 -2.20
CA VAL A 167 5.37 -18.01 -1.04
C VAL A 167 5.30 -16.95 0.05
N GLY A 168 4.72 -15.79 -0.25
CA GLY A 168 4.54 -14.73 0.71
C GLY A 168 3.44 -13.75 0.33
N LYS A 169 3.00 -12.98 1.31
CA LYS A 169 2.09 -11.84 1.14
C LYS A 169 2.82 -10.56 1.51
N VAL A 170 2.55 -9.49 0.78
CA VAL A 170 3.26 -8.22 0.94
C VAL A 170 2.32 -7.03 0.98
N SER A 171 2.69 -6.03 1.76
CA SER A 171 2.15 -4.68 1.66
C SER A 171 3.01 -3.87 0.69
N THR A 172 2.38 -3.05 -0.14
CA THR A 172 3.06 -2.20 -1.13
C THR A 172 2.50 -0.79 -1.11
N PRO A 173 3.35 0.25 -1.23
CA PRO A 173 2.89 1.62 -1.41
C PRO A 173 2.36 1.90 -2.82
N TYR A 174 2.62 1.02 -3.77
CA TYR A 174 2.27 1.17 -5.18
C TYR A 174 0.75 1.37 -5.39
N TYR A 175 -0.06 0.66 -4.63
CA TYR A 175 -1.51 0.77 -4.63
C TYR A 175 -2.04 0.99 -3.22
N LEU A 176 -2.43 2.23 -2.92
CA LEU A 176 -2.99 2.63 -1.61
C LEU A 176 -4.48 2.34 -1.49
N SER A 177 -5.15 2.14 -2.61
CA SER A 177 -6.57 1.82 -2.66
C SER A 177 -6.79 0.40 -3.20
N TYR A 178 -8.03 -0.09 -3.05
CA TYR A 178 -8.45 -1.35 -3.67
C TYR A 178 -8.83 -1.19 -5.15
N GLN A 179 -8.70 0.00 -5.71
CA GLN A 179 -8.87 0.26 -7.12
C GLN A 179 -7.50 0.26 -7.79
N TYR A 180 -7.35 -0.63 -8.75
CA TYR A 180 -6.18 -0.71 -9.60
C TYR A 180 -6.39 0.06 -10.90
N ASP A 181 -5.32 0.17 -11.67
CA ASP A 181 -5.37 0.67 -13.02
C ASP A 181 -6.29 -0.20 -13.90
N THR A 182 -6.70 0.34 -15.04
CA THR A 182 -7.45 -0.41 -16.04
C THR A 182 -6.48 -1.13 -16.97
N THR A 183 -6.89 -2.30 -17.44
CA THR A 183 -6.13 -3.12 -18.39
C THR A 183 -6.92 -3.34 -19.66
N THR A 184 -6.25 -3.72 -20.75
CA THR A 184 -6.89 -4.19 -21.98
C THR A 184 -7.11 -5.70 -21.99
N VAL A 185 -6.67 -6.39 -20.93
CA VAL A 185 -6.72 -7.85 -20.78
C VAL A 185 -7.97 -8.25 -20.00
N GLY A 186 -8.59 -9.35 -20.39
CA GLY A 186 -9.72 -9.95 -19.69
C GLY A 186 -10.92 -9.03 -19.52
N SER A 187 -11.36 -8.81 -18.28
CA SER A 187 -12.52 -7.99 -17.95
C SER A 187 -12.24 -6.47 -18.00
N GLY A 188 -11.03 -6.06 -18.30
CA GLY A 188 -10.59 -4.66 -18.24
C GLY A 188 -10.27 -4.14 -16.83
N LYS A 189 -10.29 -5.04 -15.82
CA LYS A 189 -9.98 -4.72 -14.43
C LYS A 189 -8.89 -5.64 -13.90
N ILE A 190 -7.92 -5.06 -13.23
CA ILE A 190 -6.92 -5.80 -12.48
C ILE A 190 -7.55 -6.22 -11.15
N SER A 191 -7.44 -7.50 -10.83
CA SER A 191 -7.95 -8.10 -9.60
C SER A 191 -6.89 -8.21 -8.52
N ASP A 192 -5.67 -8.58 -8.91
CA ASP A 192 -4.56 -8.82 -8.01
C ASP A 192 -3.23 -8.30 -8.56
N VAL A 193 -2.25 -8.17 -7.64
CA VAL A 193 -0.91 -7.73 -7.97
C VAL A 193 0.10 -8.73 -7.40
N LEU A 194 0.97 -9.22 -8.27
CA LEU A 194 2.05 -10.13 -7.94
C LEU A 194 3.40 -9.45 -8.17
N PHE A 195 4.38 -9.87 -7.38
CA PHE A 195 5.78 -9.51 -7.59
C PHE A 195 6.60 -10.78 -7.76
N ILE A 196 7.39 -10.83 -8.83
CA ILE A 196 8.31 -11.92 -9.14
C ILE A 196 9.71 -11.36 -9.33
N SER A 197 10.73 -12.22 -9.27
CA SER A 197 12.10 -11.78 -9.57
C SER A 197 12.18 -11.22 -10.99
N GLU A 198 12.95 -10.16 -11.16
CA GLU A 198 13.24 -9.59 -12.49
C GLU A 198 13.85 -10.64 -13.43
N ASP A 199 14.63 -11.60 -12.89
CA ASP A 199 15.20 -12.72 -13.64
C ASP A 199 14.16 -13.65 -14.29
N GLU A 200 12.89 -13.59 -13.87
CA GLU A 200 11.80 -14.39 -14.45
C GLU A 200 11.28 -13.82 -15.76
N PHE A 201 11.56 -12.57 -16.06
CA PHE A 201 11.19 -11.99 -17.35
C PHE A 201 12.19 -12.43 -18.44
N THR A 202 11.63 -12.74 -19.62
CA THR A 202 12.44 -12.97 -20.82
C THR A 202 12.82 -11.60 -21.34
N GLY A 203 13.99 -11.08 -20.94
CA GLY A 203 14.47 -9.81 -21.46
C GLY A 203 14.76 -9.91 -22.96
N ASP A 204 14.28 -8.96 -23.73
CA ASP A 204 14.86 -8.52 -25.00
C ASP A 204 15.49 -7.14 -24.81
#